data_f2a01cc5e5e3e2d3951e18b68d9853ec
#
_entry.id   f2a01cc5e5e3e2d3951e18b68d9853ec
#
_cell.length_a   1.000
_cell.length_b   1.000
_cell.length_c   1.000
_cell.angle_alpha   90.00
_cell.angle_beta   90.00
_cell.angle_gamma   90.00
#
_symmetry.space_group_name_H-M   'P 1'
#
loop_
_entity.id
_entity.type
_entity.pdbx_description
1 polymer ?
#
loop_
_entity_poly.entity_id
_entity_poly.type
_entity_poly.pdbx_seq_one_letter_code
_entity_poly.pdbx_strand_id
1 'polypeptide(L)'
;MIKNRLGYVGRGLFLTMTALWISLVGVQSANSAESKEVSNPTQLMRDLTDQVMQSLVDKEEFLQENPEEVNDVARYLVNKFVIPHLDMILMSRWIVGKSWKKATPEKRRQFTDQFTEMLIGTYASALLEFRGKSVAFKPFHRDPKRKDGVVKADFYSGDGAPTVPVWFRVRLDKSEQWKVFDIIVDGVSLVKNYRSSFSAEIRKVGFDGLIARLTKHNLDKKNSSSSKN
;
A
#
# COMPACT_ATOMS: atom_id res chain seq x y z
N MET A 1 -81.49 -33.57 8.27
CA MET A 1 -82.52 -33.16 9.27
C MET A 1 -82.16 -31.69 9.59
N ILE A 2 -82.98 -30.80 9.01
CA ILE A 2 -83.97 -29.93 9.67
C ILE A 2 -83.23 -28.78 10.39
N LYS A 3 -83.38 -27.63 9.98
CA LYS A 3 -84.29 -26.50 9.73
C LYS A 3 -83.70 -25.23 10.31
N ASN A 4 -83.59 -24.17 9.47
CA ASN A 4 -84.39 -22.93 9.51
C ASN A 4 -84.28 -22.09 10.81
N ARG A 5 -84.17 -20.77 10.86
CA ARG A 5 -84.86 -19.67 10.15
C ARG A 5 -84.15 -18.33 10.50
N LEU A 6 -83.97 -17.44 9.61
CA LEU A 6 -84.65 -16.14 9.37
C LEU A 6 -85.00 -15.26 10.59
N GLY A 7 -84.65 -14.01 10.49
CA GLY A 7 -85.24 -12.85 11.18
C GLY A 7 -84.34 -11.65 11.17
N TYR A 8 -84.34 -10.79 10.32
CA TYR A 8 -85.05 -9.54 9.97
C TYR A 8 -84.70 -8.31 10.88
N VAL A 9 -84.09 -7.29 10.29
CA VAL A 9 -84.39 -5.85 10.31
C VAL A 9 -84.18 -5.05 11.60
N GLY A 10 -83.41 -3.99 11.48
CA GLY A 10 -83.41 -2.85 12.40
C GLY A 10 -82.43 -1.73 11.98
N ARG A 11 -83.03 -0.76 11.30
CA ARG A 11 -82.37 0.53 10.91
C ARG A 11 -81.91 1.29 12.18
N GLY A 12 -80.75 1.88 12.12
CA GLY A 12 -80.33 2.86 13.13
C GLY A 12 -79.08 3.63 12.64
N LEU A 13 -79.36 4.75 12.03
CA LEU A 13 -78.43 5.79 11.63
C LEU A 13 -77.81 6.46 12.86
N PHE A 14 -76.51 6.35 13.12
CA PHE A 14 -75.84 7.29 14.01
C PHE A 14 -74.45 7.64 13.42
N LEU A 15 -74.37 8.88 12.98
CA LEU A 15 -73.13 9.62 12.70
C LEU A 15 -72.35 9.77 14.00
N THR A 16 -71.16 9.22 14.05
CA THR A 16 -70.16 9.69 14.99
C THR A 16 -68.80 9.82 14.25
N MET A 17 -68.42 11.06 14.13
CA MET A 17 -67.13 11.57 13.75
C MET A 17 -66.07 10.97 14.70
N THR A 18 -65.23 10.07 14.26
CA THR A 18 -64.01 9.69 14.97
C THR A 18 -62.81 10.19 14.21
N ALA A 19 -62.12 11.11 14.85
CA ALA A 19 -60.92 11.77 14.40
C ALA A 19 -59.81 10.75 14.05
N LEU A 20 -59.36 10.82 12.78
CA LEU A 20 -58.20 10.06 12.28
C LEU A 20 -56.95 10.68 12.84
N TRP A 21 -56.39 10.11 13.90
CA TRP A 21 -55.03 10.38 14.37
C TRP A 21 -54.07 9.70 13.44
N ILE A 22 -53.56 10.41 12.45
CA ILE A 22 -52.42 9.99 11.64
C ILE A 22 -51.19 10.19 12.54
N SER A 23 -50.71 9.11 13.17
CA SER A 23 -49.41 9.04 13.81
C SER A 23 -48.36 9.11 12.71
N LEU A 24 -47.82 10.29 12.50
CA LEU A 24 -46.62 10.50 11.67
C LEU A 24 -45.44 9.89 12.39
N VAL A 25 -45.21 8.60 12.19
CA VAL A 25 -43.95 7.95 12.60
C VAL A 25 -42.86 8.54 11.72
N GLY A 26 -42.21 9.56 12.25
CA GLY A 26 -40.98 10.10 11.68
C GLY A 26 -39.93 8.99 11.66
N VAL A 27 -39.72 8.40 10.47
CA VAL A 27 -38.53 7.60 10.21
C VAL A 27 -37.36 8.57 10.24
N GLN A 28 -36.76 8.73 11.43
CA GLN A 28 -35.42 9.29 11.55
C GLN A 28 -34.50 8.31 10.87
N SER A 29 -34.19 8.57 9.61
CA SER A 29 -33.02 7.98 8.96
C SER A 29 -31.80 8.43 9.77
N ALA A 30 -31.40 7.59 10.71
CA ALA A 30 -30.09 7.70 11.35
C ALA A 30 -29.08 7.59 10.21
N ASN A 31 -28.62 8.74 9.76
CA ASN A 31 -27.49 8.85 8.85
C ASN A 31 -26.27 8.43 9.72
N SER A 32 -26.08 7.12 9.83
CA SER A 32 -24.82 6.57 10.35
C SER A 32 -23.75 7.08 9.40
N ALA A 33 -23.12 8.18 9.75
CA ALA A 33 -21.84 8.54 9.17
C ALA A 33 -20.94 7.35 9.42
N GLU A 34 -20.83 6.49 8.40
CA GLU A 34 -19.89 5.38 8.35
C GLU A 34 -18.52 6.01 8.53
N SER A 35 -18.05 6.01 9.77
CA SER A 35 -16.69 6.43 10.06
C SER A 35 -15.82 5.45 9.30
N LYS A 36 -15.27 5.91 8.17
CA LYS A 36 -14.36 5.14 7.31
C LYS A 36 -13.23 4.70 8.21
N GLU A 37 -13.35 3.47 8.73
CA GLU A 37 -12.34 2.91 9.62
C GLU A 37 -11.03 2.89 8.84
N VAL A 38 -10.09 3.70 9.28
CA VAL A 38 -8.78 3.76 8.62
C VAL A 38 -8.15 2.39 8.75
N SER A 39 -7.98 1.72 7.62
CA SER A 39 -7.46 0.35 7.56
C SER A 39 -6.20 0.17 8.41
N ASN A 40 -6.04 -0.99 9.02
CA ASN A 40 -4.84 -1.32 9.79
C ASN A 40 -3.63 -1.49 8.86
N PRO A 41 -2.55 -0.70 8.99
CA PRO A 41 -1.41 -0.80 8.09
C PRO A 41 -0.69 -2.16 8.16
N THR A 42 -0.78 -2.87 9.30
CA THR A 42 -0.23 -4.24 9.39
C THR A 42 -1.03 -5.21 8.53
N GLN A 43 -2.35 -5.09 8.50
CA GLN A 43 -3.18 -5.93 7.64
C GLN A 43 -2.88 -5.66 6.16
N LEU A 44 -2.81 -4.38 5.77
CA LEU A 44 -2.40 -4.00 4.42
C LEU A 44 -1.06 -4.63 4.01
N MET A 45 -0.04 -4.54 4.89
CA MET A 45 1.28 -5.10 4.60
C MET A 45 1.25 -6.63 4.50
N ARG A 46 0.43 -7.29 5.32
CA ARG A 46 0.21 -8.75 5.25
C ARG A 46 -0.41 -9.12 3.92
N ASP A 47 -1.53 -8.48 3.57
CA ASP A 47 -2.26 -8.77 2.32
C ASP A 47 -1.37 -8.57 1.08
N LEU A 48 -0.54 -7.53 1.07
CA LEU A 48 0.42 -7.28 0.00
C LEU A 48 1.51 -8.36 -0.06
N THR A 49 2.02 -8.78 1.09
CA THR A 49 3.00 -9.87 1.18
C THR A 49 2.41 -11.17 0.64
N ASP A 50 1.19 -11.51 1.08
CA ASP A 50 0.50 -12.72 0.65
C ASP A 50 0.23 -12.71 -0.86
N GLN A 51 -0.21 -11.57 -1.43
CA GLN A 51 -0.43 -11.42 -2.88
C GLN A 51 0.87 -11.59 -3.68
N VAL A 52 1.97 -11.03 -3.19
CA VAL A 52 3.28 -11.19 -3.85
C VAL A 52 3.74 -12.64 -3.79
N MET A 53 3.66 -13.28 -2.61
CA MET A 53 4.08 -14.68 -2.43
C MET A 53 3.22 -15.62 -3.28
N GLN A 54 1.90 -15.43 -3.31
CA GLN A 54 1.02 -16.22 -4.15
C GLN A 54 1.37 -16.05 -5.64
N SER A 55 1.60 -14.81 -6.07
CA SER A 55 2.00 -14.55 -7.47
C SER A 55 3.34 -15.18 -7.85
N LEU A 56 4.26 -15.35 -6.90
CA LEU A 56 5.52 -16.06 -7.13
C LEU A 56 5.30 -17.57 -7.25
N VAL A 57 4.41 -18.13 -6.43
CA VAL A 57 4.02 -19.56 -6.53
C VAL A 57 3.34 -19.83 -7.86
N ASP A 58 2.37 -18.99 -8.26
CA ASP A 58 1.63 -19.14 -9.52
C ASP A 58 2.55 -19.06 -10.75
N LYS A 59 3.71 -18.45 -10.62
CA LYS A 59 4.71 -18.29 -11.70
C LYS A 59 5.89 -19.26 -11.57
N GLU A 60 5.87 -20.17 -10.63
CA GLU A 60 7.02 -21.02 -10.34
C GLU A 60 7.40 -21.91 -11.54
N GLU A 61 6.43 -22.59 -12.15
CA GLU A 61 6.66 -23.43 -13.32
C GLU A 61 7.20 -22.61 -14.51
N PHE A 62 6.55 -21.46 -14.79
CA PHE A 62 7.01 -20.52 -15.82
C PHE A 62 8.46 -20.07 -15.59
N LEU A 63 8.84 -19.74 -14.36
CA LEU A 63 10.18 -19.27 -14.02
C LEU A 63 11.25 -20.38 -14.03
N GLN A 64 10.83 -21.64 -13.83
CA GLN A 64 11.73 -22.80 -14.01
C GLN A 64 12.05 -23.03 -15.48
N GLU A 65 11.05 -22.85 -16.36
CA GLU A 65 11.20 -23.01 -17.80
C GLU A 65 11.90 -21.80 -18.47
N ASN A 66 11.76 -20.59 -17.89
CA ASN A 66 12.26 -19.32 -18.43
C ASN A 66 13.10 -18.56 -17.39
N PRO A 67 14.29 -19.05 -17.00
CA PRO A 67 15.10 -18.44 -15.95
C PRO A 67 15.59 -17.03 -16.30
N GLU A 68 15.64 -16.65 -17.59
CA GLU A 68 15.96 -15.31 -18.06
C GLU A 68 14.88 -14.29 -17.70
N GLU A 69 13.60 -14.68 -17.57
CA GLU A 69 12.47 -13.83 -17.25
C GLU A 69 12.34 -13.48 -15.75
N VAL A 70 13.16 -14.09 -14.91
CA VAL A 70 13.12 -13.95 -13.43
C VAL A 70 13.14 -12.49 -13.00
N ASN A 71 14.03 -11.67 -13.59
CA ASN A 71 14.14 -10.26 -13.26
C ASN A 71 12.94 -9.44 -13.72
N ASP A 72 12.37 -9.75 -14.87
CA ASP A 72 11.22 -9.02 -15.42
C ASP A 72 9.95 -9.37 -14.64
N VAL A 73 9.77 -10.61 -14.25
CA VAL A 73 8.70 -11.02 -13.33
C VAL A 73 8.84 -10.33 -11.98
N ALA A 74 10.03 -10.28 -11.40
CA ALA A 74 10.27 -9.58 -10.13
C ALA A 74 9.95 -8.08 -10.24
N ARG A 75 10.41 -7.42 -11.30
CA ARG A 75 10.09 -6.01 -11.60
C ARG A 75 8.59 -5.78 -11.77
N TYR A 76 7.90 -6.66 -12.49
CA TYR A 76 6.45 -6.61 -12.65
C TYR A 76 5.73 -6.68 -11.29
N LEU A 77 6.09 -7.63 -10.43
CA LEU A 77 5.46 -7.80 -9.12
C LEU A 77 5.71 -6.59 -8.22
N VAL A 78 6.94 -6.06 -8.20
CA VAL A 78 7.27 -4.85 -7.44
C VAL A 78 6.44 -3.65 -7.93
N ASN A 79 6.35 -3.43 -9.24
CA ASN A 79 5.57 -2.34 -9.81
C ASN A 79 4.07 -2.48 -9.50
N LYS A 80 3.54 -3.70 -9.57
CA LYS A 80 2.11 -3.98 -9.36
C LYS A 80 1.71 -3.88 -7.90
N PHE A 81 2.49 -4.46 -6.99
CA PHE A 81 2.07 -4.65 -5.59
C PHE A 81 2.82 -3.76 -4.59
N VAL A 82 4.04 -3.33 -4.86
CA VAL A 82 4.86 -2.60 -3.88
C VAL A 82 4.82 -1.09 -4.16
N ILE A 83 5.18 -0.66 -5.34
CA ILE A 83 5.32 0.76 -5.69
C ILE A 83 4.04 1.58 -5.39
N PRO A 84 2.81 1.11 -5.66
CA PRO A 84 1.60 1.87 -5.36
C PRO A 84 1.41 2.18 -3.87
N HIS A 85 2.07 1.42 -2.99
CA HIS A 85 1.99 1.58 -1.54
C HIS A 85 3.17 2.34 -0.93
N LEU A 86 4.14 2.77 -1.77
CA LEU A 86 5.24 3.64 -1.35
C LEU A 86 4.92 5.12 -1.58
N ASP A 87 5.34 5.98 -0.66
CA ASP A 87 5.32 7.42 -0.85
C ASP A 87 6.64 7.89 -1.47
N MET A 88 6.82 7.57 -2.75
CA MET A 88 8.06 7.87 -3.46
C MET A 88 8.39 9.35 -3.49
N ILE A 89 7.37 10.23 -3.47
CA ILE A 89 7.57 11.69 -3.42
C ILE A 89 8.17 12.12 -2.07
N LEU A 90 7.62 11.59 -0.96
CA LEU A 90 8.14 11.92 0.37
C LEU A 90 9.53 11.32 0.59
N MET A 91 9.77 10.09 0.16
CA MET A 91 11.09 9.45 0.20
C MET A 91 12.11 10.30 -0.56
N SER A 92 11.82 10.66 -1.81
CA SER A 92 12.66 11.51 -2.65
C SER A 92 12.95 12.84 -1.98
N ARG A 93 11.92 13.51 -1.46
CA ARG A 93 12.06 14.79 -0.75
C ARG A 93 13.00 14.70 0.45
N TRP A 94 12.91 13.62 1.23
CA TRP A 94 13.74 13.43 2.42
C TRP A 94 15.18 13.09 2.05
N ILE A 95 15.37 12.32 0.99
CA ILE A 95 16.68 11.92 0.50
C ILE A 95 17.48 13.12 0.01
N VAL A 96 16.92 13.93 -0.89
CA VAL A 96 17.67 15.07 -1.48
C VAL A 96 17.58 16.37 -0.65
N GLY A 97 16.74 16.41 0.35
CA GLY A 97 16.69 17.45 1.38
C GLY A 97 16.53 18.87 0.84
N LYS A 98 17.54 19.74 1.05
CA LYS A 98 17.48 21.15 0.63
C LYS A 98 17.37 21.32 -0.89
N SER A 99 17.93 20.42 -1.67
CA SER A 99 17.88 20.45 -3.14
C SER A 99 16.46 20.28 -3.66
N TRP A 100 15.60 19.53 -2.96
CA TRP A 100 14.18 19.42 -3.29
C TRP A 100 13.46 20.77 -3.30
N LYS A 101 13.74 21.61 -2.29
CA LYS A 101 13.08 22.92 -2.20
C LYS A 101 13.46 23.86 -3.35
N LYS A 102 14.70 23.76 -3.83
CA LYS A 102 15.25 24.59 -4.92
C LYS A 102 14.90 24.06 -6.31
N ALA A 103 14.53 22.76 -6.42
CA ALA A 103 14.24 22.13 -7.69
C ALA A 103 12.87 22.52 -8.24
N THR A 104 12.77 22.61 -9.56
CA THR A 104 11.50 22.77 -10.27
C THR A 104 10.63 21.51 -10.11
N PRO A 105 9.30 21.61 -10.31
CA PRO A 105 8.43 20.44 -10.29
C PRO A 105 8.90 19.33 -11.27
N GLU A 106 9.40 19.73 -12.43
CA GLU A 106 9.96 18.85 -13.46
C GLU A 106 11.13 18.02 -12.94
N LYS A 107 12.14 18.70 -12.35
CA LYS A 107 13.32 18.03 -11.78
C LYS A 107 12.97 17.14 -10.60
N ARG A 108 11.96 17.51 -9.78
CA ARG A 108 11.46 16.66 -8.69
C ARG A 108 10.86 15.36 -9.25
N ARG A 109 10.07 15.47 -10.32
CA ARG A 109 9.49 14.29 -11.00
C ARG A 109 10.60 13.44 -11.59
N GLN A 110 11.50 14.00 -12.40
CA GLN A 110 12.63 13.28 -12.99
C GLN A 110 13.44 12.52 -11.94
N PHE A 111 13.80 13.20 -10.84
CA PHE A 111 14.52 12.53 -9.75
C PHE A 111 13.70 11.37 -9.16
N THR A 112 12.43 11.60 -8.85
CA THR A 112 11.56 10.56 -8.26
C THR A 112 11.46 9.34 -9.17
N ASP A 113 11.26 9.57 -10.48
CA ASP A 113 11.15 8.50 -11.46
C ASP A 113 12.47 7.69 -11.56
N GLN A 114 13.61 8.40 -11.68
CA GLN A 114 14.91 7.74 -11.77
C GLN A 114 15.31 7.04 -10.47
N PHE A 115 14.96 7.59 -9.32
CA PHE A 115 15.18 6.95 -8.04
C PHE A 115 14.30 5.70 -7.87
N THR A 116 13.04 5.75 -8.29
CA THR A 116 12.13 4.58 -8.29
C THR A 116 12.69 3.46 -9.15
N GLU A 117 13.11 3.77 -10.39
CA GLU A 117 13.71 2.79 -11.29
C GLU A 117 15.00 2.17 -10.72
N MET A 118 15.84 3.00 -10.10
CA MET A 118 17.05 2.50 -9.44
C MET A 118 16.71 1.54 -8.29
N LEU A 119 15.70 1.85 -7.46
CA LEU A 119 15.27 0.97 -6.37
C LEU A 119 14.73 -0.35 -6.92
N ILE A 120 13.84 -0.31 -7.92
CA ILE A 120 13.32 -1.51 -8.56
C ILE A 120 14.47 -2.36 -9.12
N GLY A 121 15.35 -1.76 -9.91
CA GLY A 121 16.49 -2.46 -10.48
C GLY A 121 17.48 -3.02 -9.45
N THR A 122 17.54 -2.45 -8.26
CA THR A 122 18.45 -2.91 -7.19
C THR A 122 17.84 -4.01 -6.33
N TYR A 123 16.54 -3.91 -6.03
CA TYR A 123 15.92 -4.74 -5.00
C TYR A 123 14.84 -5.71 -5.51
N ALA A 124 14.41 -5.62 -6.78
CA ALA A 124 13.34 -6.50 -7.28
C ALA A 124 13.73 -7.98 -7.18
N SER A 125 14.96 -8.35 -7.51
CA SER A 125 15.44 -9.73 -7.41
C SER A 125 15.47 -10.26 -5.97
N ALA A 126 15.72 -9.38 -4.98
CA ALA A 126 15.68 -9.78 -3.57
C ALA A 126 14.27 -10.29 -3.14
N LEU A 127 13.21 -9.85 -3.85
CA LEU A 127 11.86 -10.36 -3.62
C LEU A 127 11.77 -11.88 -3.85
N LEU A 128 12.50 -12.38 -4.84
CA LEU A 128 12.52 -13.80 -5.19
C LEU A 128 13.22 -14.67 -4.13
N GLU A 129 14.15 -14.08 -3.39
CA GLU A 129 14.85 -14.76 -2.29
C GLU A 129 13.92 -15.05 -1.11
N PHE A 130 12.79 -14.34 -1.03
CA PHE A 130 11.76 -14.57 -0.01
C PHE A 130 10.71 -15.62 -0.41
N ARG A 131 10.81 -16.19 -1.59
CA ARG A 131 9.92 -17.28 -2.02
C ARG A 131 10.05 -18.47 -1.04
N GLY A 132 8.90 -18.94 -0.53
CA GLY A 132 8.85 -20.02 0.44
C GLY A 132 9.29 -19.68 1.85
N LYS A 133 9.64 -18.41 2.12
CA LYS A 133 10.01 -17.92 3.46
C LYS A 133 8.80 -17.35 4.18
N SER A 134 8.83 -17.32 5.51
CA SER A 134 7.74 -16.78 6.32
C SER A 134 8.03 -15.37 6.83
N VAL A 135 6.96 -14.59 7.00
CA VAL A 135 7.01 -13.23 7.54
C VAL A 135 6.04 -13.10 8.70
N ALA A 136 6.52 -12.72 9.87
CA ALA A 136 5.71 -12.48 11.06
C ALA A 136 5.56 -10.97 11.31
N PHE A 137 4.37 -10.44 11.06
CA PHE A 137 4.04 -9.05 11.37
C PHE A 137 3.67 -8.91 12.85
N LYS A 138 4.26 -7.91 13.53
CA LYS A 138 3.91 -7.55 14.90
C LYS A 138 2.63 -6.72 14.93
N PRO A 139 1.88 -6.74 16.04
CA PRO A 139 0.72 -5.87 16.22
C PRO A 139 1.08 -4.39 16.05
N PHE A 140 0.23 -3.66 15.36
CA PHE A 140 0.36 -2.21 15.18
C PHE A 140 -0.54 -1.50 16.19
N HIS A 141 0.07 -0.68 17.04
CA HIS A 141 -0.64 0.15 18.00
C HIS A 141 -0.73 1.57 17.43
N ARG A 142 -1.92 1.92 16.98
CA ARG A 142 -2.20 3.25 16.45
C ARG A 142 -2.39 4.25 17.58
N ASP A 143 -1.64 5.36 17.53
CA ASP A 143 -2.01 6.58 18.25
C ASP A 143 -3.02 7.36 17.39
N PRO A 144 -4.28 7.57 17.84
CA PRO A 144 -5.30 8.28 17.05
C PRO A 144 -4.91 9.72 16.71
N LYS A 145 -4.03 10.33 17.49
CA LYS A 145 -3.53 11.70 17.27
C LYS A 145 -2.45 11.79 16.20
N ARG A 146 -1.89 10.65 15.77
CA ARG A 146 -0.81 10.58 14.78
C ARG A 146 -1.30 10.06 13.44
N LYS A 147 -0.77 10.65 12.38
CA LYS A 147 -0.97 10.20 10.99
C LYS A 147 0.19 9.34 10.48
N ASP A 148 1.12 8.95 11.34
CA ASP A 148 2.27 8.12 11.02
C ASP A 148 2.47 7.02 12.07
N GLY A 149 3.27 6.02 11.74
CA GLY A 149 3.58 4.91 12.62
C GLY A 149 4.68 4.00 12.05
N VAL A 150 4.90 2.89 12.73
CA VAL A 150 5.89 1.88 12.33
C VAL A 150 5.24 0.51 12.37
N VAL A 151 5.11 -0.14 11.22
CA VAL A 151 4.79 -1.57 11.12
C VAL A 151 6.09 -2.35 11.22
N LYS A 152 6.14 -3.34 12.09
CA LYS A 152 7.31 -4.18 12.31
C LYS A 152 7.03 -5.59 11.82
N ALA A 153 8.02 -6.18 11.15
CA ALA A 153 7.98 -7.57 10.68
C ALA A 153 9.32 -8.26 10.93
N ASP A 154 9.26 -9.54 11.17
CA ASP A 154 10.41 -10.42 11.22
C ASP A 154 10.37 -11.34 10.01
N PHE A 155 11.43 -11.34 9.22
CA PHE A 155 11.60 -12.19 8.04
C PHE A 155 12.45 -13.40 8.42
N TYR A 156 11.89 -14.59 8.21
CA TYR A 156 12.54 -15.87 8.51
C TYR A 156 13.08 -16.48 7.24
N SER A 157 14.39 -16.61 7.16
CA SER A 157 15.05 -17.23 5.98
C SER A 157 14.92 -18.75 5.95
N GLY A 158 14.48 -19.41 7.03
CA GLY A 158 14.57 -20.86 7.18
C GLY A 158 15.99 -21.33 7.53
N ASP A 159 16.20 -22.64 7.62
CA ASP A 159 17.51 -23.29 7.74
C ASP A 159 18.40 -22.83 8.93
N GLY A 160 17.76 -22.33 10.02
CA GLY A 160 18.49 -21.84 11.19
C GLY A 160 19.19 -20.49 11.01
N ALA A 161 18.98 -19.82 9.87
CA ALA A 161 19.51 -18.46 9.65
C ALA A 161 18.87 -17.44 10.61
N PRO A 162 19.61 -16.40 11.02
CA PRO A 162 19.06 -15.35 11.86
C PRO A 162 17.84 -14.68 11.21
N THR A 163 16.86 -14.34 12.05
CA THR A 163 15.70 -13.55 11.64
C THR A 163 16.14 -12.14 11.28
N VAL A 164 15.66 -11.63 10.15
CA VAL A 164 15.92 -10.25 9.71
C VAL A 164 14.75 -9.35 10.11
N PRO A 165 14.95 -8.41 11.07
CA PRO A 165 13.92 -7.45 11.44
C PRO A 165 13.79 -6.39 10.35
N VAL A 166 12.55 -6.19 9.85
CA VAL A 166 12.22 -5.16 8.88
C VAL A 166 11.11 -4.28 9.42
N TRP A 167 11.35 -2.98 9.47
CA TRP A 167 10.40 -2.00 9.95
C TRP A 167 10.00 -1.07 8.81
N PHE A 168 8.69 -0.88 8.65
CA PHE A 168 8.10 0.00 7.64
C PHE A 168 7.58 1.25 8.33
N ARG A 169 8.17 2.40 8.04
CA ARG A 169 7.60 3.68 8.49
C ARG A 169 6.47 4.05 7.56
N VAL A 170 5.28 4.15 8.12
CA VAL A 170 4.04 4.38 7.38
C VAL A 170 3.41 5.71 7.76
N ARG A 171 2.69 6.31 6.83
CA ARG A 171 1.86 7.49 7.10
C ARG A 171 0.56 7.43 6.31
N LEU A 172 -0.47 8.11 6.79
CA LEU A 172 -1.68 8.38 6.03
C LEU A 172 -1.41 9.49 5.01
N ASP A 173 -1.75 9.24 3.76
CA ASP A 173 -1.75 10.25 2.73
C ASP A 173 -3.01 11.15 2.81
N LYS A 174 -3.21 12.02 1.81
CA LYS A 174 -4.37 12.92 1.75
C LYS A 174 -5.71 12.18 1.53
N SER A 175 -5.64 10.97 1.00
CA SER A 175 -6.80 10.10 0.75
C SER A 175 -7.02 9.10 1.89
N GLU A 176 -6.37 9.32 3.04
CA GLU A 176 -6.42 8.45 4.22
C GLU A 176 -5.95 7.02 3.95
N GLN A 177 -5.07 6.85 2.97
CA GLN A 177 -4.42 5.57 2.67
C GLN A 177 -3.05 5.51 3.33
N TRP A 178 -2.72 4.35 3.91
CA TRP A 178 -1.38 4.11 4.43
C TRP A 178 -0.38 3.97 3.28
N LYS A 179 0.70 4.75 3.38
CA LYS A 179 1.86 4.69 2.46
C LYS A 179 3.13 4.52 3.26
N VAL A 180 4.00 3.65 2.77
CA VAL A 180 5.34 3.46 3.33
C VAL A 180 6.25 4.58 2.81
N PHE A 181 6.98 5.24 3.70
CA PHE A 181 7.91 6.31 3.34
C PHE A 181 9.36 6.08 3.80
N ASP A 182 9.61 4.98 4.48
CA ASP A 182 10.95 4.48 4.78
C ASP A 182 10.91 2.99 5.14
N ILE A 183 11.93 2.26 4.77
CA ILE A 183 12.12 0.85 5.12
C ILE A 183 13.43 0.76 5.89
N ILE A 184 13.37 0.09 7.04
CA ILE A 184 14.52 -0.10 7.92
C ILE A 184 14.78 -1.61 7.99
N VAL A 185 15.89 -2.05 7.47
CA VAL A 185 16.31 -3.45 7.47
C VAL A 185 17.49 -3.58 8.41
N ASP A 186 17.37 -4.44 9.42
CA ASP A 186 18.41 -4.63 10.43
C ASP A 186 18.94 -3.31 11.02
N GLY A 187 18.02 -2.40 11.34
CA GLY A 187 18.35 -1.07 11.90
C GLY A 187 18.80 -0.02 10.87
N VAL A 188 19.07 -0.40 9.62
CA VAL A 188 19.54 0.51 8.56
C VAL A 188 18.36 1.08 7.77
N SER A 189 18.13 2.40 7.90
CA SER A 189 17.09 3.12 7.13
C SER A 189 17.54 3.35 5.70
N LEU A 190 16.70 2.93 4.74
CA LEU A 190 16.90 3.13 3.31
C LEU A 190 17.01 4.64 2.98
N VAL A 191 16.07 5.43 3.48
CA VAL A 191 16.04 6.89 3.24
C VAL A 191 17.28 7.58 3.81
N LYS A 192 17.71 7.22 5.02
CA LYS A 192 18.93 7.82 5.62
C LYS A 192 20.18 7.41 4.84
N ASN A 193 20.27 6.17 4.41
CA ASN A 193 21.42 5.65 3.65
C ASN A 193 21.55 6.41 2.31
N TYR A 194 20.48 6.47 1.51
CA TYR A 194 20.50 7.22 0.25
C TYR A 194 20.69 8.72 0.46
N ARG A 195 20.13 9.29 1.52
CA ARG A 195 20.36 10.70 1.86
C ARG A 195 21.84 11.00 2.08
N SER A 196 22.54 10.16 2.79
CA SER A 196 23.99 10.30 3.02
C SER A 196 24.75 10.30 1.70
N SER A 197 24.54 9.27 0.88
CA SER A 197 25.23 9.06 -0.38
C SER A 197 24.92 10.19 -1.38
N PHE A 198 23.63 10.50 -1.59
CA PHE A 198 23.22 11.51 -2.57
C PHE A 198 23.55 12.95 -2.11
N SER A 199 23.53 13.23 -0.80
CA SER A 199 23.99 14.54 -0.32
C SER A 199 25.47 14.78 -0.61
N ALA A 200 26.30 13.76 -0.51
CA ALA A 200 27.71 13.84 -0.86
C ALA A 200 27.89 14.09 -2.38
N GLU A 201 27.11 13.38 -3.19
CA GLU A 201 27.16 13.50 -4.64
C GLU A 201 26.64 14.86 -5.14
N ILE A 202 25.49 15.33 -4.61
CA ILE A 202 24.95 16.65 -4.94
C ILE A 202 25.94 17.78 -4.66
N ARG A 203 26.77 17.64 -3.60
CA ARG A 203 27.84 18.63 -3.35
C ARG A 203 28.91 18.64 -4.42
N LYS A 204 29.16 17.53 -5.10
CA LYS A 204 30.20 17.40 -6.13
C LYS A 204 29.70 17.80 -7.51
N VAL A 205 28.52 17.30 -7.92
CA VAL A 205 28.03 17.41 -9.30
C VAL A 205 26.69 18.16 -9.43
N GLY A 206 26.14 18.64 -8.32
CA GLY A 206 24.82 19.28 -8.29
C GLY A 206 23.67 18.29 -8.39
N PHE A 207 22.43 18.81 -8.28
CA PHE A 207 21.22 17.96 -8.33
C PHE A 207 20.98 17.41 -9.75
N ASP A 208 21.26 18.19 -10.78
CA ASP A 208 21.13 17.76 -12.18
C ASP A 208 22.15 16.66 -12.53
N GLY A 209 23.37 16.76 -12.01
CA GLY A 209 24.39 15.72 -12.15
C GLY A 209 23.98 14.40 -11.50
N LEU A 210 23.35 14.45 -10.32
CA LEU A 210 22.79 13.26 -9.68
C LEU A 210 21.69 12.62 -10.55
N ILE A 211 20.76 13.42 -11.09
CA ILE A 211 19.69 12.91 -11.98
C ILE A 211 20.30 12.25 -13.21
N ALA A 212 21.25 12.91 -13.87
CA ALA A 212 21.92 12.38 -15.07
C ALA A 212 22.64 11.04 -14.77
N ARG A 213 23.32 10.93 -13.64
CA ARG A 213 23.98 9.68 -13.23
C ARG A 213 22.98 8.56 -12.96
N LEU A 214 21.86 8.85 -12.28
CA LEU A 214 20.81 7.86 -12.05
C LEU A 214 20.20 7.37 -13.37
N THR A 215 19.93 8.30 -14.29
CA THR A 215 19.43 7.97 -15.63
C THR A 215 20.40 7.03 -16.37
N LYS A 216 21.69 7.36 -16.37
CA LYS A 216 22.70 6.51 -17.00
C LYS A 216 22.74 5.11 -16.35
N HIS A 217 22.80 5.06 -15.01
CA HIS A 217 22.81 3.79 -14.28
C HIS A 217 21.62 2.90 -14.61
N ASN A 218 20.42 3.46 -14.71
CA ASN A 218 19.20 2.73 -15.02
C ASN A 218 19.22 2.21 -16.47
N LEU A 219 19.72 3.00 -17.43
CA LEU A 219 19.89 2.58 -18.82
C LEU A 219 20.92 1.45 -18.95
N ASP A 220 22.07 1.58 -18.31
CA ASP A 220 23.12 0.57 -18.33
C ASP A 220 22.61 -0.77 -17.77
N LYS A 221 21.84 -0.72 -16.66
CA LYS A 221 21.21 -1.93 -16.09
C LYS A 221 20.20 -2.56 -17.03
N LYS A 222 19.36 -1.74 -17.69
CA LYS A 222 18.36 -2.24 -18.64
C LYS A 222 19.02 -2.93 -19.83
N ASN A 223 20.07 -2.32 -20.39
CA ASN A 223 20.80 -2.85 -21.52
C ASN A 223 21.53 -4.17 -21.16
N SER A 224 22.10 -4.26 -19.95
CA SER A 224 22.76 -5.48 -19.48
C SER A 224 21.80 -6.64 -19.21
N SER A 225 20.55 -6.35 -18.90
CA SER A 225 19.50 -7.38 -18.78
C SER A 225 19.05 -7.87 -20.16
N SER A 226 18.93 -6.96 -21.13
CA SER A 226 18.51 -7.31 -22.50
C SER A 226 19.60 -8.02 -23.34
N SER A 227 20.87 -7.89 -22.98
CA SER A 227 22.00 -8.54 -23.69
C SER A 227 22.31 -9.96 -23.19
N LYS A 228 21.62 -10.44 -22.18
CA LYS A 228 21.75 -11.81 -21.64
C LYS A 228 20.65 -12.75 -22.15
N ASN A 229 19.72 -12.23 -22.94
CA ASN A 229 18.73 -12.95 -23.71
C ASN A 229 19.22 -13.05 -25.16
#